data_e0db0572719112c92437c9e65f7f5e80
#
_entry.id   e0db0572719112c92437c9e65f7f5e80
#
_cell.length_a   1.000
_cell.length_b   1.000
_cell.length_c   1.000
_cell.angle_alpha   90.00
_cell.angle_beta   90.00
_cell.angle_gamma   90.00
#
_symmetry.space_group_name_H-M   'P 1'
#
loop_
_entity.id
_entity.type
_entity.pdbx_description
1 polymer ?
#
loop_
_entity_poly.entity_id
_entity_poly.type
_entity_poly.pdbx_seq_one_letter_code
_entity_poly.pdbx_strand_id
1 'polypeptide(L)'
;MKISYLDFEKPISELESQTEKLKETHDKNKNLDISKELSQLETKTEKLLHEIYDNLNAWQISQVSRHPQRPYTLDYIEKLFTDFEELHGDRAFADDPAIVGGLASFEGMPVMVIGHQKGRDVKERQFRNFGMPKPEGYRKALRLYRLAEKFNVPIVTLIDTPGAYPGINAEERGQSEAIARNLYVMAELKVPIIGVVIGEGGSGGALALGVVDHLIMLLSLIHI
;
A
#
# COMPACT_ATOMS: atom_id res chain seq x y z
N MET A 1 -18.12 5.08 -5.71
CA MET A 1 -17.89 4.21 -4.53
C MET A 1 -18.25 5.02 -3.30
N LYS A 2 -19.01 4.49 -2.33
CA LYS A 2 -19.35 5.27 -1.12
C LYS A 2 -18.10 5.43 -0.25
N ILE A 3 -17.78 6.67 0.14
CA ILE A 3 -16.65 6.96 1.01
C ILE A 3 -16.91 6.35 2.40
N SER A 4 -15.92 5.67 2.94
CA SER A 4 -15.92 5.13 4.30
C SER A 4 -15.16 6.11 5.19
N TYR A 5 -15.78 6.55 6.27
CA TYR A 5 -15.15 7.45 7.24
C TYR A 5 -14.83 6.70 8.53
N LEU A 6 -13.70 7.01 9.13
CA LEU A 6 -13.35 6.58 10.48
C LEU A 6 -14.14 7.39 11.52
N ASP A 7 -14.23 6.91 12.74
CA ASP A 7 -15.06 7.57 13.78
C ASP A 7 -14.66 9.02 14.05
N PHE A 8 -13.38 9.32 13.99
CA PHE A 8 -12.87 10.69 14.19
C PHE A 8 -13.04 11.60 12.97
N GLU A 9 -13.38 11.05 11.81
CA GLU A 9 -13.67 11.77 10.58
C GLU A 9 -15.15 12.18 10.43
N LYS A 10 -16.01 11.81 11.38
CA LYS A 10 -17.44 12.17 11.34
C LYS A 10 -17.71 13.66 11.08
N PRO A 11 -17.00 14.61 11.70
CA PRO A 11 -17.21 16.04 11.41
C PRO A 11 -16.91 16.40 9.96
N ILE A 12 -15.94 15.74 9.31
CA ILE A 12 -15.61 15.92 7.88
C ILE A 12 -16.77 15.38 7.04
N SER A 13 -17.22 14.17 7.32
CA SER A 13 -18.35 13.52 6.64
C SER A 13 -19.64 14.37 6.69
N GLU A 14 -19.90 15.05 7.81
CA GLU A 14 -21.04 15.95 7.95
C GLU A 14 -20.93 17.16 7.03
N LEU A 15 -19.76 17.79 6.93
CA LEU A 15 -19.51 18.92 6.01
C LEU A 15 -19.60 18.51 4.55
N GLU A 16 -19.02 17.37 4.19
CA GLU A 16 -19.09 16.85 2.82
C GLU A 16 -20.53 16.48 2.43
N SER A 17 -21.32 15.92 3.35
CA SER A 17 -22.75 15.66 3.13
C SER A 17 -23.55 16.97 2.93
N GLN A 18 -23.20 18.06 3.64
CA GLN A 18 -23.80 19.36 3.41
C GLN A 18 -23.45 19.92 2.03
N THR A 19 -22.19 19.80 1.64
CA THR A 19 -21.69 20.19 0.32
C THR A 19 -22.41 19.44 -0.81
N GLU A 20 -22.57 18.14 -0.66
CA GLU A 20 -23.27 17.29 -1.64
C GLU A 20 -24.75 17.67 -1.79
N LYS A 21 -25.45 17.87 -0.67
CA LYS A 21 -26.87 18.35 -0.66
C LYS A 21 -27.01 19.72 -1.31
N LEU A 22 -26.05 20.61 -1.10
CA LEU A 22 -26.04 21.94 -1.74
C LEU A 22 -25.88 21.82 -3.26
N LYS A 23 -24.96 20.96 -3.73
CA LYS A 23 -24.76 20.66 -5.15
C LYS A 23 -26.01 20.04 -5.78
N GLU A 24 -26.65 19.07 -5.13
CA GLU A 24 -27.90 18.47 -5.60
C GLU A 24 -29.05 19.50 -5.69
N THR A 25 -29.11 20.46 -4.76
CA THR A 25 -30.13 21.53 -4.77
C THR A 25 -29.90 22.49 -5.94
N HIS A 26 -28.65 22.82 -6.23
CA HIS A 26 -28.29 23.62 -7.41
C HIS A 26 -28.64 22.91 -8.72
N ASP A 27 -28.36 21.61 -8.83
CA ASP A 27 -28.67 20.82 -10.02
C ASP A 27 -30.18 20.79 -10.33
N LYS A 28 -31.00 20.78 -9.27
CA LYS A 28 -32.47 20.87 -9.37
C LYS A 28 -32.97 22.28 -9.70
N ASN A 29 -32.23 23.32 -9.31
CA ASN A 29 -32.60 24.72 -9.53
C ASN A 29 -31.39 25.56 -9.92
N LYS A 30 -31.02 25.52 -11.19
CA LYS A 30 -29.84 26.19 -11.76
C LYS A 30 -29.81 27.73 -11.63
N ASN A 31 -30.91 28.34 -11.21
CA ASN A 31 -30.97 29.79 -10.99
C ASN A 31 -30.46 30.23 -9.60
N LEU A 32 -30.12 29.27 -8.74
CA LEU A 32 -29.60 29.56 -7.40
C LEU A 32 -28.08 29.69 -7.48
N ASP A 33 -27.55 30.88 -7.20
CA ASP A 33 -26.08 31.03 -7.05
C ASP A 33 -25.65 30.51 -5.69
N ILE A 34 -24.94 29.38 -5.67
CA ILE A 34 -24.40 28.72 -4.48
C ILE A 34 -22.89 28.83 -4.35
N SER A 35 -22.25 29.59 -5.25
CA SER A 35 -20.79 29.62 -5.37
C SER A 35 -20.10 30.04 -4.09
N LYS A 36 -20.70 31.02 -3.38
CA LYS A 36 -20.16 31.54 -2.13
C LYS A 36 -20.27 30.53 -0.98
N GLU A 37 -21.45 29.94 -0.82
CA GLU A 37 -21.70 28.91 0.20
C GLU A 37 -20.87 27.66 -0.03
N LEU A 38 -20.73 27.25 -1.28
CA LEU A 38 -19.91 26.10 -1.67
C LEU A 38 -18.43 26.35 -1.32
N SER A 39 -17.89 27.50 -1.72
CA SER A 39 -16.50 27.89 -1.39
C SER A 39 -16.25 27.98 0.11
N GLN A 40 -17.22 28.46 0.89
CA GLN A 40 -17.10 28.50 2.35
C GLN A 40 -17.08 27.10 2.96
N LEU A 41 -17.94 26.18 2.50
CA LEU A 41 -17.97 24.80 2.96
C LEU A 41 -16.68 24.06 2.59
N GLU A 42 -16.20 24.21 1.36
CA GLU A 42 -14.93 23.61 0.90
C GLU A 42 -13.74 24.11 1.73
N THR A 43 -13.64 25.42 1.95
CA THR A 43 -12.58 26.01 2.82
C THR A 43 -12.67 25.51 4.26
N LYS A 44 -13.88 25.34 4.79
CA LYS A 44 -14.10 24.83 6.14
C LYS A 44 -13.72 23.35 6.25
N THR A 45 -14.05 22.56 5.24
CA THR A 45 -13.68 21.15 5.17
C THR A 45 -12.17 20.98 5.10
N GLU A 46 -11.48 21.75 4.27
CA GLU A 46 -10.03 21.74 4.16
C GLU A 46 -9.33 22.09 5.48
N LYS A 47 -9.79 23.15 6.15
CA LYS A 47 -9.26 23.54 7.48
C LYS A 47 -9.47 22.43 8.51
N LEU A 48 -10.66 21.83 8.54
CA LEU A 48 -10.97 20.76 9.47
C LEU A 48 -10.16 19.49 9.19
N LEU A 49 -9.91 19.17 7.91
CA LEU A 49 -9.00 18.10 7.51
C LEU A 49 -7.60 18.31 8.09
N HIS A 50 -7.01 19.48 7.89
CA HIS A 50 -5.70 19.83 8.46
C HIS A 50 -5.73 19.75 9.98
N GLU A 51 -6.72 20.34 10.64
CA GLU A 51 -6.85 20.34 12.10
C GLU A 51 -6.88 18.91 12.68
N ILE A 52 -7.62 18.02 12.04
CA ILE A 52 -7.74 16.61 12.48
C ILE A 52 -6.46 15.84 12.16
N TYR A 53 -5.96 15.91 10.92
CA TYR A 53 -4.86 15.05 10.46
C TYR A 53 -3.48 15.50 10.96
N ASP A 54 -3.30 16.77 11.27
CA ASP A 54 -2.07 17.29 11.89
C ASP A 54 -1.97 16.91 13.39
N ASN A 55 -3.07 16.47 14.01
CA ASN A 55 -3.16 16.16 15.44
C ASN A 55 -3.61 14.73 15.74
N LEU A 56 -3.38 13.79 14.84
CA LEU A 56 -3.73 12.39 15.06
C LEU A 56 -2.98 11.78 16.24
N ASN A 57 -3.70 11.10 17.14
CA ASN A 57 -3.06 10.27 18.15
C ASN A 57 -2.66 8.89 17.55
N ALA A 58 -1.86 8.12 18.31
CA ALA A 58 -1.34 6.83 17.89
C ALA A 58 -2.43 5.84 17.43
N TRP A 59 -3.58 5.81 18.12
CA TRP A 59 -4.71 4.96 17.73
C TRP A 59 -5.32 5.37 16.40
N GLN A 60 -5.52 6.67 16.17
CA GLN A 60 -6.03 7.22 14.91
C GLN A 60 -5.07 6.95 13.76
N ILE A 61 -3.75 7.11 13.95
CA ILE A 61 -2.73 6.72 12.97
C ILE A 61 -2.86 5.24 12.61
N SER A 62 -3.01 4.37 13.63
CA SER A 62 -3.25 2.93 13.42
C SER A 62 -4.50 2.66 12.57
N GLN A 63 -5.58 3.38 12.81
CA GLN A 63 -6.82 3.25 12.04
C GLN A 63 -6.64 3.72 10.59
N VAL A 64 -5.98 4.87 10.36
CA VAL A 64 -5.67 5.38 9.01
C VAL A 64 -4.80 4.39 8.23
N SER A 65 -3.80 3.79 8.87
CA SER A 65 -2.93 2.81 8.20
C SER A 65 -3.67 1.57 7.70
N ARG A 66 -4.82 1.27 8.29
CA ARG A 66 -5.71 0.13 7.97
C ARG A 66 -7.02 0.54 7.30
N HIS A 67 -7.12 1.79 6.85
CA HIS A 67 -8.36 2.27 6.25
C HIS A 67 -8.78 1.40 5.07
N PRO A 68 -10.05 0.95 4.97
CA PRO A 68 -10.49 -0.03 3.97
C PRO A 68 -10.39 0.46 2.52
N GLN A 69 -10.36 1.78 2.32
CA GLN A 69 -10.20 2.40 0.99
C GLN A 69 -8.77 2.92 0.74
N ARG A 70 -7.82 2.62 1.64
CA ARG A 70 -6.42 2.96 1.41
C ARG A 70 -5.91 2.26 0.15
N PRO A 71 -5.12 2.94 -0.71
CA PRO A 71 -4.53 2.31 -1.88
C PRO A 71 -3.61 1.14 -1.50
N TYR A 72 -3.66 0.06 -2.27
CA TYR A 72 -2.78 -1.10 -2.17
C TYR A 72 -1.75 -1.10 -3.30
N THR A 73 -0.83 -2.04 -3.30
CA THR A 73 0.26 -2.13 -4.28
C THR A 73 -0.21 -2.02 -5.73
N LEU A 74 -1.26 -2.75 -6.11
CA LEU A 74 -1.79 -2.69 -7.49
C LEU A 74 -2.38 -1.32 -7.84
N ASP A 75 -2.98 -0.61 -6.88
CA ASP A 75 -3.49 0.74 -7.12
C ASP A 75 -2.34 1.73 -7.39
N TYR A 76 -1.20 1.57 -6.68
CA TYR A 76 0.00 2.37 -6.94
C TYR A 76 0.65 2.01 -8.28
N ILE A 77 0.70 0.71 -8.61
CA ILE A 77 1.23 0.25 -9.90
C ILE A 77 0.43 0.87 -11.04
N GLU A 78 -0.89 0.79 -11.00
CA GLU A 78 -1.77 1.36 -12.04
C GLU A 78 -1.59 2.87 -12.22
N LYS A 79 -1.35 3.62 -11.12
CA LYS A 79 -1.31 5.08 -11.15
C LYS A 79 0.06 5.68 -11.43
N LEU A 80 1.14 5.01 -11.04
CA LEU A 80 2.48 5.56 -11.07
C LEU A 80 3.38 4.94 -12.13
N PHE A 81 3.04 3.75 -12.62
CA PHE A 81 3.88 3.00 -13.54
C PHE A 81 3.13 2.68 -14.83
N THR A 82 3.88 2.50 -15.91
CA THR A 82 3.39 1.97 -17.19
C THR A 82 4.05 0.63 -17.50
N ASP A 83 3.51 -0.11 -18.45
CA ASP A 83 4.08 -1.34 -18.99
C ASP A 83 4.41 -2.40 -17.91
N PHE A 84 3.54 -2.52 -16.91
CA PHE A 84 3.74 -3.48 -15.82
C PHE A 84 3.50 -4.92 -16.30
N GLU A 85 4.56 -5.74 -16.21
CA GLU A 85 4.55 -7.16 -16.52
C GLU A 85 4.80 -7.97 -15.26
N GLU A 86 3.75 -8.58 -14.69
CA GLU A 86 3.84 -9.36 -13.46
C GLU A 86 4.61 -10.67 -13.68
N LEU A 87 5.54 -10.96 -12.77
CA LEU A 87 6.40 -12.15 -12.81
C LEU A 87 6.07 -13.11 -11.66
N HIS A 88 5.28 -14.13 -11.96
CA HIS A 88 4.76 -15.09 -11.00
C HIS A 88 5.75 -16.19 -10.57
N GLY A 89 5.55 -16.72 -9.37
CA GLY A 89 6.15 -17.95 -8.84
C GLY A 89 7.60 -17.78 -8.34
N ASP A 90 7.96 -18.67 -7.40
CA ASP A 90 9.28 -18.69 -6.76
C ASP A 90 10.30 -19.56 -7.49
N ARG A 91 9.90 -20.32 -8.52
CA ARG A 91 10.71 -21.32 -9.24
C ARG A 91 11.20 -22.50 -8.37
N ALA A 92 10.56 -22.69 -7.22
CA ALA A 92 10.88 -23.80 -6.30
C ALA A 92 9.64 -24.61 -5.89
N PHE A 93 8.57 -23.94 -5.46
CA PHE A 93 7.37 -24.61 -4.97
C PHE A 93 6.09 -24.08 -5.62
N ALA A 94 5.79 -22.77 -5.48
CA ALA A 94 4.52 -22.22 -5.96
C ALA A 94 4.60 -20.69 -6.21
N ASP A 95 3.47 -20.12 -6.59
CA ASP A 95 3.25 -18.69 -6.49
C ASP A 95 2.57 -18.33 -5.17
N ASP A 96 2.80 -17.10 -4.70
CA ASP A 96 2.06 -16.50 -3.58
C ASP A 96 1.49 -15.15 -3.99
N PRO A 97 0.16 -15.03 -4.10
CA PRO A 97 -0.49 -13.79 -4.52
C PRO A 97 -0.46 -12.68 -3.46
N ALA A 98 0.04 -12.95 -2.24
CA ALA A 98 0.29 -11.92 -1.23
C ALA A 98 1.48 -11.01 -1.59
N ILE A 99 2.36 -11.45 -2.48
CA ILE A 99 3.41 -10.64 -3.11
C ILE A 99 3.08 -10.48 -4.59
N VAL A 100 3.04 -9.24 -5.06
CA VAL A 100 2.97 -8.86 -6.47
C VAL A 100 4.33 -8.28 -6.85
N GLY A 101 4.85 -8.63 -8.02
CA GLY A 101 6.10 -8.04 -8.47
C GLY A 101 6.36 -8.30 -9.94
N GLY A 102 7.05 -7.38 -10.57
CA GLY A 102 7.34 -7.44 -12.00
C GLY A 102 8.12 -6.24 -12.50
N LEU A 103 8.41 -6.25 -13.78
CA LEU A 103 9.02 -5.12 -14.49
C LEU A 103 7.94 -4.09 -14.82
N ALA A 104 8.32 -2.82 -14.73
CA ALA A 104 7.48 -1.69 -15.10
C ALA A 104 8.34 -0.54 -15.62
N SER A 105 7.72 0.51 -16.11
CA SER A 105 8.36 1.78 -16.44
C SER A 105 7.86 2.88 -15.50
N PHE A 106 8.79 3.63 -14.90
CA PHE A 106 8.52 4.84 -14.12
C PHE A 106 9.14 6.04 -14.84
N GLU A 107 8.31 6.92 -15.37
CA GLU A 107 8.75 8.09 -16.17
C GLU A 107 9.75 7.72 -17.28
N GLY A 108 9.52 6.59 -17.95
CA GLY A 108 10.38 6.09 -19.03
C GLY A 108 11.61 5.30 -18.57
N MET A 109 11.85 5.16 -17.27
CA MET A 109 12.92 4.32 -16.73
C MET A 109 12.39 2.92 -16.40
N PRO A 110 13.08 1.83 -16.79
CA PRO A 110 12.73 0.50 -16.35
C PRO A 110 12.99 0.34 -14.85
N VAL A 111 12.03 -0.22 -14.13
CA VAL A 111 12.11 -0.47 -12.69
C VAL A 111 11.55 -1.85 -12.36
N MET A 112 12.07 -2.48 -11.31
CA MET A 112 11.47 -3.66 -10.71
C MET A 112 10.59 -3.23 -9.55
N VAL A 113 9.27 -3.46 -9.66
CA VAL A 113 8.32 -3.15 -8.58
C VAL A 113 7.94 -4.43 -7.86
N ILE A 114 7.99 -4.43 -6.52
CA ILE A 114 7.65 -5.58 -5.70
C ILE A 114 6.87 -5.06 -4.49
N GLY A 115 5.71 -5.66 -4.17
CA GLY A 115 4.97 -5.20 -3.01
C GLY A 115 3.99 -6.21 -2.43
N HIS A 116 3.56 -5.92 -1.22
CA HIS A 116 2.50 -6.69 -0.56
C HIS A 116 1.14 -6.28 -1.13
N GLN A 117 0.31 -7.26 -1.44
CA GLN A 117 -1.05 -7.03 -1.90
C GLN A 117 -2.06 -7.61 -0.92
N LYS A 118 -2.96 -6.75 -0.46
CA LYS A 118 -4.16 -7.12 0.29
C LYS A 118 -5.37 -7.21 -0.64
N GLY A 119 -6.44 -7.83 -0.19
CA GLY A 119 -7.69 -7.91 -0.93
C GLY A 119 -8.73 -6.89 -0.46
N ARG A 120 -9.61 -6.45 -1.37
CA ARG A 120 -10.72 -5.53 -1.09
C ARG A 120 -11.92 -6.26 -0.46
N ASP A 121 -12.28 -7.41 -0.96
CA ASP A 121 -13.37 -8.25 -0.44
C ASP A 121 -12.85 -9.51 0.27
N VAL A 122 -13.77 -10.29 0.83
CA VAL A 122 -13.43 -11.49 1.61
C VAL A 122 -12.70 -12.55 0.76
N LYS A 123 -13.13 -12.74 -0.49
CA LYS A 123 -12.53 -13.74 -1.39
C LYS A 123 -11.12 -13.34 -1.77
N GLU A 124 -10.94 -12.09 -2.16
CA GLU A 124 -9.62 -11.55 -2.50
C GLU A 124 -8.69 -11.55 -1.30
N ARG A 125 -9.17 -11.17 -0.09
CA ARG A 125 -8.38 -11.25 1.14
C ARG A 125 -7.90 -12.67 1.43
N GLN A 126 -8.76 -13.68 1.30
CA GLN A 126 -8.37 -15.07 1.45
C GLN A 126 -7.34 -15.49 0.39
N PHE A 127 -7.57 -15.14 -0.87
CA PHE A 127 -6.64 -15.40 -1.97
C PHE A 127 -5.25 -14.79 -1.73
N ARG A 128 -5.20 -13.56 -1.21
CA ARG A 128 -3.97 -12.82 -0.88
C ARG A 128 -3.42 -13.12 0.53
N ASN A 129 -3.89 -14.17 1.20
CA ASN A 129 -3.51 -14.50 2.57
C ASN A 129 -3.60 -13.30 3.54
N PHE A 130 -4.56 -12.40 3.34
CA PHE A 130 -4.73 -11.15 4.11
C PHE A 130 -3.49 -10.21 4.05
N GLY A 131 -2.70 -10.29 2.99
CA GLY A 131 -1.45 -9.56 2.85
C GLY A 131 -0.29 -10.15 3.66
N MET A 132 -0.41 -11.39 4.12
CA MET A 132 0.62 -12.12 4.85
C MET A 132 1.32 -13.13 3.92
N PRO A 133 2.54 -12.85 3.45
CA PRO A 133 3.21 -13.76 2.53
C PRO A 133 3.66 -15.06 3.20
N LYS A 134 3.59 -16.13 2.42
CA LYS A 134 4.19 -17.44 2.67
C LYS A 134 5.64 -17.48 2.17
N PRO A 135 6.43 -18.52 2.47
CA PRO A 135 7.82 -18.62 2.02
C PRO A 135 8.01 -18.43 0.51
N GLU A 136 7.09 -18.97 -0.29
CA GLU A 136 7.10 -18.83 -1.74
C GLU A 136 6.94 -17.37 -2.23
N GLY A 137 6.23 -16.52 -1.50
CA GLY A 137 6.15 -15.08 -1.77
C GLY A 137 7.49 -14.37 -1.55
N TYR A 138 8.16 -14.66 -0.45
CA TYR A 138 9.50 -14.12 -0.18
C TYR A 138 10.55 -14.64 -1.16
N ARG A 139 10.50 -15.92 -1.53
CA ARG A 139 11.39 -16.47 -2.57
C ARG A 139 11.11 -15.88 -3.96
N LYS A 140 9.83 -15.58 -4.28
CA LYS A 140 9.49 -14.80 -5.48
C LYS A 140 10.15 -13.43 -5.44
N ALA A 141 10.02 -12.68 -4.36
CA ALA A 141 10.68 -11.40 -4.19
C ALA A 141 12.20 -11.51 -4.36
N LEU A 142 12.84 -12.50 -3.70
CA LEU A 142 14.26 -12.80 -3.85
C LEU A 142 14.68 -12.98 -5.31
N ARG A 143 13.91 -13.76 -6.05
CA ARG A 143 14.15 -13.98 -7.48
C ARG A 143 14.09 -12.68 -8.28
N LEU A 144 13.13 -11.82 -7.95
CA LEU A 144 12.99 -10.53 -8.62
C LEU A 144 14.12 -9.56 -8.26
N TYR A 145 14.60 -9.55 -7.01
CA TYR A 145 15.79 -8.79 -6.61
C TYR A 145 17.02 -9.18 -7.43
N ARG A 146 17.28 -10.49 -7.55
CA ARG A 146 18.41 -10.99 -8.37
C ARG A 146 18.24 -10.68 -9.86
N LEU A 147 17.00 -10.68 -10.35
CA LEU A 147 16.71 -10.31 -11.73
C LEU A 147 16.99 -8.82 -11.97
N ALA A 148 16.56 -7.95 -11.06
CA ALA A 148 16.82 -6.52 -11.12
C ALA A 148 18.32 -6.21 -11.09
N GLU A 149 19.06 -6.84 -10.19
CA GLU A 149 20.53 -6.70 -10.13
C GLU A 149 21.19 -7.15 -11.43
N LYS A 150 20.79 -8.31 -11.96
CA LYS A 150 21.35 -8.86 -13.22
C LYS A 150 21.20 -7.91 -14.40
N PHE A 151 20.10 -7.18 -14.48
CA PHE A 151 19.81 -6.26 -15.57
C PHE A 151 20.10 -4.79 -15.21
N ASN A 152 20.68 -4.55 -14.03
CA ASN A 152 20.99 -3.21 -13.51
C ASN A 152 19.77 -2.29 -13.50
N VAL A 153 18.63 -2.81 -13.01
CA VAL A 153 17.35 -2.12 -12.92
C VAL A 153 17.09 -1.73 -11.45
N PRO A 154 16.75 -0.46 -11.15
CA PRO A 154 16.38 -0.04 -9.80
C PRO A 154 15.17 -0.81 -9.28
N ILE A 155 15.07 -0.93 -7.96
CA ILE A 155 13.97 -1.64 -7.28
C ILE A 155 13.12 -0.65 -6.50
N VAL A 156 11.80 -0.78 -6.61
CA VAL A 156 10.82 -0.11 -5.78
C VAL A 156 10.05 -1.16 -4.98
N THR A 157 10.07 -1.07 -3.64
CA THR A 157 9.29 -1.95 -2.78
C THR A 157 8.12 -1.21 -2.15
N LEU A 158 6.91 -1.80 -2.20
CA LEU A 158 5.69 -1.27 -1.62
C LEU A 158 5.27 -2.16 -0.44
N ILE A 159 5.39 -1.64 0.78
CA ILE A 159 5.25 -2.41 2.01
C ILE A 159 3.89 -2.15 2.63
N ASP A 160 3.06 -3.21 2.71
CA ASP A 160 1.77 -3.19 3.40
C ASP A 160 1.37 -4.58 3.86
N THR A 161 1.87 -4.99 5.02
CA THR A 161 1.59 -6.30 5.60
C THR A 161 1.45 -6.24 7.12
N PRO A 162 0.51 -7.00 7.71
CA PRO A 162 0.47 -7.20 9.16
C PRO A 162 1.61 -8.11 9.67
N GLY A 163 2.28 -8.84 8.78
CA GLY A 163 3.37 -9.76 9.11
C GLY A 163 3.48 -10.93 8.13
N ALA A 164 4.37 -11.87 8.41
CA ALA A 164 4.49 -13.12 7.68
C ALA A 164 3.33 -14.06 8.02
N TYR A 165 2.94 -14.94 7.09
CA TYR A 165 1.87 -15.91 7.31
C TYR A 165 2.24 -16.89 8.43
N PRO A 166 1.42 -17.02 9.51
CA PRO A 166 1.78 -17.78 10.73
C PRO A 166 1.27 -19.24 10.69
N GLY A 167 1.25 -19.88 9.54
CA GLY A 167 0.71 -21.23 9.40
C GLY A 167 1.79 -22.32 9.45
N ILE A 168 1.44 -23.53 9.93
CA ILE A 168 2.31 -24.69 9.97
C ILE A 168 2.94 -24.96 8.61
N ASN A 169 2.16 -24.90 7.55
CA ASN A 169 2.64 -25.10 6.19
C ASN A 169 3.65 -24.05 5.71
N ALA A 170 3.71 -22.87 6.33
CA ALA A 170 4.74 -21.89 6.08
C ALA A 170 6.03 -22.27 6.82
N GLU A 171 5.93 -22.70 8.08
CA GLU A 171 7.09 -23.17 8.85
C GLU A 171 7.74 -24.39 8.19
N GLU A 172 6.96 -25.38 7.75
CA GLU A 172 7.44 -26.55 7.01
C GLU A 172 8.21 -26.21 5.74
N ARG A 173 7.91 -25.07 5.10
CA ARG A 173 8.59 -24.61 3.89
C ARG A 173 9.62 -23.51 4.13
N GLY A 174 10.03 -23.29 5.39
CA GLY A 174 11.13 -22.43 5.76
C GLY A 174 10.79 -20.94 5.75
N GLN A 175 9.72 -20.54 6.47
CA GLN A 175 9.29 -19.13 6.56
C GLN A 175 10.41 -18.21 7.04
N SER A 176 11.07 -18.54 8.13
CA SER A 176 12.14 -17.74 8.71
C SER A 176 13.38 -17.66 7.79
N GLU A 177 13.74 -18.78 7.13
CA GLU A 177 14.84 -18.80 6.16
C GLU A 177 14.54 -17.90 4.96
N ALA A 178 13.34 -17.99 4.41
CA ALA A 178 12.95 -17.18 3.25
C ALA A 178 13.01 -15.68 3.56
N ILE A 179 12.58 -15.26 4.76
CA ILE A 179 12.69 -13.88 5.23
C ILE A 179 14.17 -13.49 5.42
N ALA A 180 14.93 -14.26 6.18
CA ALA A 180 16.33 -13.97 6.48
C ALA A 180 17.18 -13.89 5.19
N ARG A 181 16.90 -14.75 4.22
CA ARG A 181 17.57 -14.73 2.92
C ARG A 181 17.30 -13.43 2.15
N ASN A 182 16.08 -12.91 2.23
CA ASN A 182 15.76 -11.62 1.60
C ASN A 182 16.55 -10.48 2.25
N LEU A 183 16.61 -10.41 3.60
CA LEU A 183 17.38 -9.38 4.28
C LEU A 183 18.87 -9.43 3.86
N TYR A 184 19.45 -10.64 3.87
CA TYR A 184 20.85 -10.81 3.47
C TYR A 184 21.10 -10.36 2.03
N VAL A 185 20.26 -10.80 1.09
CA VAL A 185 20.43 -10.47 -0.34
C VAL A 185 20.21 -8.99 -0.61
N MET A 186 19.16 -8.39 -0.04
CA MET A 186 18.89 -6.96 -0.23
C MET A 186 20.04 -6.08 0.26
N ALA A 187 20.71 -6.47 1.35
CA ALA A 187 21.89 -5.74 1.86
C ALA A 187 23.12 -5.81 0.93
N GLU A 188 23.16 -6.79 0.01
CA GLU A 188 24.28 -6.98 -0.93
C GLU A 188 24.01 -6.46 -2.33
N LEU A 189 22.74 -6.12 -2.66
CA LEU A 189 22.37 -5.65 -4.00
C LEU A 189 23.10 -4.36 -4.36
N LYS A 190 23.52 -4.29 -5.63
CA LYS A 190 24.28 -3.14 -6.19
C LYS A 190 23.42 -2.19 -7.02
N VAL A 191 22.10 -2.39 -7.01
CA VAL A 191 21.14 -1.49 -7.65
C VAL A 191 20.40 -0.68 -6.59
N PRO A 192 19.99 0.56 -6.88
CA PRO A 192 19.23 1.37 -5.93
C PRO A 192 17.93 0.70 -5.52
N ILE A 193 17.61 0.75 -4.22
CA ILE A 193 16.36 0.21 -3.67
C ILE A 193 15.63 1.34 -2.94
N ILE A 194 14.43 1.65 -3.38
CA ILE A 194 13.53 2.61 -2.72
C ILE A 194 12.36 1.83 -2.12
N GLY A 195 12.20 1.94 -0.80
CA GLY A 195 11.07 1.33 -0.09
C GLY A 195 10.03 2.35 0.29
N VAL A 196 8.76 2.00 0.13
CA VAL A 196 7.63 2.84 0.56
C VAL A 196 6.70 2.02 1.46
N VAL A 197 6.57 2.44 2.73
CA VAL A 197 5.55 1.88 3.61
C VAL A 197 4.22 2.57 3.30
N ILE A 198 3.36 1.87 2.59
CA ILE A 198 2.08 2.39 2.11
C ILE A 198 0.89 2.08 3.03
N GLY A 199 1.10 1.24 4.05
CA GLY A 199 0.09 0.83 5.01
C GLY A 199 0.71 0.30 6.29
N GLU A 200 0.53 -0.99 6.58
CA GLU A 200 1.13 -1.65 7.73
C GLU A 200 2.56 -2.12 7.42
N GLY A 201 3.46 -1.90 8.36
CA GLY A 201 4.85 -2.37 8.29
C GLY A 201 5.15 -3.47 9.32
N GLY A 202 4.38 -4.59 9.27
CA GLY A 202 4.41 -5.62 10.31
C GLY A 202 5.62 -6.56 10.25
N SER A 203 6.45 -6.54 11.32
CA SER A 203 7.41 -7.59 11.70
C SER A 203 8.34 -8.05 10.55
N GLY A 204 8.77 -9.32 10.58
CA GLY A 204 9.62 -9.94 9.56
C GLY A 204 9.05 -9.90 8.15
N GLY A 205 7.72 -9.87 8.01
CA GLY A 205 7.06 -9.71 6.71
C GLY A 205 7.42 -8.41 6.02
N ALA A 206 7.40 -7.30 6.74
CA ALA A 206 7.79 -6.00 6.22
C ALA A 206 9.31 -5.91 6.01
N LEU A 207 10.11 -6.46 6.94
CA LEU A 207 11.58 -6.45 6.84
C LEU A 207 12.08 -7.15 5.59
N ALA A 208 11.43 -8.24 5.15
CA ALA A 208 11.81 -8.99 3.95
C ALA A 208 11.74 -8.17 2.64
N LEU A 209 11.09 -6.99 2.67
CA LEU A 209 11.03 -6.01 1.58
C LEU A 209 11.60 -4.64 1.99
N GLY A 210 12.08 -4.49 3.23
CA GLY A 210 12.37 -3.20 3.86
C GLY A 210 13.85 -2.86 4.03
N VAL A 211 14.79 -3.69 3.58
CA VAL A 211 16.24 -3.38 3.58
C VAL A 211 16.53 -2.57 2.33
N VAL A 212 16.47 -1.26 2.44
CA VAL A 212 16.44 -0.31 1.31
C VAL A 212 17.43 0.83 1.50
N ASP A 213 17.85 1.48 0.42
CA ASP A 213 18.73 2.66 0.47
C ASP A 213 17.95 3.91 0.92
N HIS A 214 16.71 4.05 0.46
CA HIS A 214 15.82 5.14 0.84
C HIS A 214 14.45 4.59 1.27
N LEU A 215 14.03 4.96 2.49
CA LEU A 215 12.72 4.60 3.02
C LEU A 215 11.79 5.81 3.06
N ILE A 216 10.68 5.71 2.36
CA ILE A 216 9.55 6.65 2.45
C ILE A 216 8.46 5.99 3.29
N MET A 217 7.85 6.76 4.18
CA MET A 217 6.84 6.21 5.08
C MET A 217 5.61 7.12 5.08
N LEU A 218 4.50 6.60 4.60
CA LEU A 218 3.20 7.23 4.78
C LEU A 218 2.71 7.00 6.21
N LEU A 219 1.58 7.60 6.61
CA LEU A 219 1.00 7.30 7.93
C LEU A 219 0.85 5.79 8.11
N SER A 220 1.55 5.23 9.09
CA SER A 220 1.70 3.79 9.31
C SER A 220 1.79 3.47 10.81
N LEU A 221 1.52 2.21 11.15
CA LEU A 221 1.74 1.66 12.50
C LEU A 221 3.17 1.80 13.00
N ILE A 222 4.16 1.94 12.12
CA ILE A 222 5.56 2.10 12.50
C ILE A 222 5.82 3.44 13.23
N HIS A 223 4.94 4.42 13.07
CA HIS A 223 5.04 5.72 13.75
C HIS A 223 4.58 5.70 15.23
N ILE A 224 4.12 4.57 15.74
CA ILE A 224 3.53 4.42 17.08
C ILE A 224 4.54 3.88 18.06
#